data_4ee1be61f87092d90183081bd178377a
#
_entry.id   4ee1be61f87092d90183081bd178377a
#
_cell.length_a   1.000
_cell.length_b   1.000
_cell.length_c   1.000
_cell.angle_alpha   90.00
_cell.angle_beta   90.00
_cell.angle_gamma   90.00
#
_symmetry.space_group_name_H-M   'P 1'
#
loop_
_entity.id
_entity.type
_entity.pdbx_description
1 polymer ?
#
loop_
_entity_poly.entity_id
_entity_poly.type
_entity_poly.pdbx_seq_one_letter_code
_entity_poly.pdbx_strand_id
1 'polypeptide(L)'
;EKRISFRRAMKQAIQRATRLGAKGIKCSCGGRLGGAEIARSESYHEGTIPLQTIRADIDYGFAEANTTYGKIGCKVWIYKGEVLNTTLRAENPEPAKRERRQRDDRRGDRRNGERRNNNGERRPYGERRYNNDRREGGNR
;
A
#
# COMPACT_ATOMS: atom_id res chain seq x y z
N GLU A 1 -2.94 8.87 7.51
CA GLU A 1 -3.71 9.32 6.34
C GLU A 1 -3.33 10.76 5.98
N LYS A 2 -3.02 11.00 4.72
CA LYS A 2 -2.62 12.33 4.24
C LYS A 2 -3.88 13.18 4.07
N ARG A 3 -3.93 14.36 4.69
CA ARG A 3 -5.02 15.34 4.52
C ARG A 3 -4.91 16.02 3.14
N ILE A 4 -5.37 15.34 2.09
CA ILE A 4 -5.35 15.84 0.71
C ILE A 4 -6.78 16.13 0.27
N SER A 5 -6.99 17.26 -0.42
CA SER A 5 -8.27 17.54 -1.08
C SER A 5 -8.59 16.43 -2.09
N PHE A 6 -9.82 15.91 -2.06
CA PHE A 6 -10.27 14.84 -2.96
C PHE A 6 -10.13 15.21 -4.44
N ARG A 7 -10.37 16.48 -4.81
CA ARG A 7 -10.18 16.96 -6.19
C ARG A 7 -8.72 16.88 -6.63
N ARG A 8 -7.80 17.25 -5.75
CA ARG A 8 -6.37 17.16 -6.03
C ARG A 8 -5.93 15.70 -6.16
N ALA A 9 -6.42 14.83 -5.30
CA ALA A 9 -6.13 13.40 -5.37
C ALA A 9 -6.60 12.77 -6.69
N MET A 10 -7.84 13.07 -7.12
CA MET A 10 -8.39 12.58 -8.37
C MET A 10 -7.59 13.07 -9.58
N LYS A 11 -7.29 14.37 -9.66
CA LYS A 11 -6.48 14.93 -10.76
C LYS A 11 -5.08 14.34 -10.80
N GLN A 12 -4.45 14.13 -9.63
CA GLN A 12 -3.12 13.52 -9.55
C GLN A 12 -3.14 12.05 -10.01
N ALA A 13 -4.19 11.30 -9.65
CA ALA A 13 -4.36 9.92 -10.10
C ALA A 13 -4.53 9.84 -11.63
N ILE A 14 -5.34 10.73 -12.20
CA ILE A 14 -5.57 10.82 -13.64
C ILE A 14 -4.25 11.12 -14.37
N GLN A 15 -3.54 12.19 -13.97
CA GLN A 15 -2.25 12.54 -14.57
C GLN A 15 -1.22 11.41 -14.48
N ARG A 16 -1.21 10.67 -13.37
CA ARG A 16 -0.30 9.54 -13.20
C ARG A 16 -0.63 8.41 -14.19
N ALA A 17 -1.91 8.07 -14.34
CA ALA A 17 -2.34 7.03 -15.27
C ALA A 17 -2.05 7.41 -16.73
N THR A 18 -2.30 8.66 -17.12
CA THR A 18 -1.99 9.17 -18.46
C THR A 18 -0.49 9.11 -18.75
N ARG A 19 0.36 9.47 -17.79
CA ARG A 19 1.83 9.35 -17.93
C ARG A 19 2.30 7.90 -18.09
N LEU A 20 1.58 6.94 -17.52
CA LEU A 20 1.86 5.51 -17.64
C LEU A 20 1.34 4.89 -18.94
N GLY A 21 0.73 5.69 -19.81
CA GLY A 21 0.29 5.25 -21.13
C GLY A 21 -1.17 4.79 -21.22
N ALA A 22 -2.01 5.11 -20.22
CA ALA A 22 -3.45 4.86 -20.33
C ALA A 22 -4.04 5.75 -21.45
N LYS A 23 -4.82 5.16 -22.35
CA LYS A 23 -5.50 5.89 -23.45
C LYS A 23 -6.68 6.73 -22.95
N GLY A 24 -7.22 6.36 -21.80
CA GLY A 24 -8.25 7.12 -21.12
C GLY A 24 -8.47 6.63 -19.70
N ILE A 25 -8.94 7.53 -18.84
CA ILE A 25 -9.26 7.24 -17.45
C ILE A 25 -10.49 8.03 -17.01
N LYS A 26 -11.36 7.38 -16.25
CA LYS A 26 -12.49 8.01 -15.57
C LYS A 26 -12.42 7.65 -14.09
N CYS A 27 -12.43 8.68 -13.25
CA CYS A 27 -12.54 8.55 -11.80
C CYS A 27 -13.87 9.11 -11.33
N SER A 28 -14.59 8.40 -10.49
CA SER A 28 -15.82 8.88 -9.86
C SER A 28 -15.74 8.66 -8.36
N CYS A 29 -16.00 9.71 -7.60
CA CYS A 29 -16.06 9.66 -6.14
C CYS A 29 -17.45 10.08 -5.67
N GLY A 30 -18.03 9.34 -4.73
CA GLY A 30 -19.34 9.63 -4.18
C GLY A 30 -19.37 9.51 -2.66
N GLY A 31 -20.16 10.35 -2.01
CA GLY A 31 -20.27 10.41 -0.57
C GLY A 31 -20.26 11.84 -0.04
N ARG A 32 -19.99 12.01 1.26
CA ARG A 32 -19.84 13.32 1.90
C ARG A 32 -18.48 13.93 1.60
N LEU A 33 -18.31 14.40 0.37
CA LEU A 33 -17.04 14.92 -0.14
C LEU A 33 -16.63 16.20 0.60
N GLY A 34 -15.44 16.19 1.19
CA GLY A 34 -14.91 17.33 1.95
C GLY A 34 -15.65 17.58 3.28
N GLY A 35 -16.42 16.61 3.80
CA GLY A 35 -17.17 16.75 5.03
C GLY A 35 -18.53 17.45 4.87
N ALA A 36 -19.02 17.64 3.64
CA ALA A 36 -20.33 18.22 3.37
C ALA A 36 -21.47 17.39 4.00
N GLU A 37 -22.54 18.04 4.49
CA GLU A 37 -23.69 17.35 5.07
C GLU A 37 -24.44 16.52 4.04
N ILE A 38 -24.60 17.06 2.83
CA ILE A 38 -25.27 16.40 1.72
C ILE A 38 -24.23 15.66 0.89
N ALA A 39 -24.47 14.36 0.70
CA ALA A 39 -23.63 13.53 -0.16
C ALA A 39 -23.80 13.96 -1.63
N ARG A 40 -22.70 13.97 -2.37
CA ARG A 40 -22.67 14.22 -3.81
C ARG A 40 -21.68 13.34 -4.49
N SER A 41 -21.82 13.20 -5.81
CA SER A 41 -20.87 12.48 -6.65
C SER A 41 -20.16 13.48 -7.58
N GLU A 42 -18.83 13.37 -7.65
CA GLU A 42 -18.03 14.10 -8.61
C GLU A 42 -17.26 13.09 -9.49
N SER A 43 -17.22 13.33 -10.78
CA SER A 43 -16.48 12.50 -11.72
C SER A 43 -15.60 13.34 -12.61
N TYR A 44 -14.39 12.85 -12.85
CA TYR A 44 -13.42 13.45 -13.77
C TYR A 44 -12.99 12.39 -14.76
N HIS A 45 -12.79 12.78 -16.00
CA HIS A 45 -12.28 11.89 -17.05
C HIS A 45 -11.26 12.61 -17.91
N GLU A 46 -10.36 11.84 -18.48
CA GLU A 46 -9.35 12.31 -19.42
C GLU A 46 -9.14 11.23 -20.50
N GLY A 47 -9.03 11.64 -21.73
CA GLY A 47 -8.93 10.72 -22.87
C GLY A 47 -10.26 10.08 -23.25
N THR A 48 -10.18 9.00 -24.03
CA THR A 48 -11.36 8.28 -24.55
C THR A 48 -11.65 7.06 -23.69
N ILE A 49 -12.92 6.86 -23.31
CA ILE A 49 -13.34 5.70 -22.52
C ILE A 49 -14.60 5.10 -23.15
N PRO A 50 -14.44 4.18 -24.11
CA PRO A 50 -15.55 3.56 -24.80
C PRO A 50 -16.15 2.43 -23.96
N LEU A 51 -17.00 2.76 -22.98
CA LEU A 51 -17.60 1.78 -22.07
C LEU A 51 -18.54 0.78 -22.75
N GLN A 52 -19.06 1.11 -23.95
CA GLN A 52 -19.97 0.24 -24.70
C GLN A 52 -19.25 -0.66 -25.73
N THR A 53 -17.96 -0.43 -25.96
CA THR A 53 -17.19 -1.19 -26.94
C THR A 53 -16.69 -2.49 -26.31
N ILE A 54 -17.18 -3.65 -26.78
CA ILE A 54 -16.84 -4.97 -26.23
C ILE A 54 -15.35 -5.30 -26.40
N ARG A 55 -14.73 -4.88 -27.51
CA ARG A 55 -13.30 -5.10 -27.79
C ARG A 55 -12.36 -4.20 -26.97
N ALA A 56 -12.90 -3.23 -26.23
CA ALA A 56 -12.09 -2.33 -25.39
C ALA A 56 -11.61 -3.03 -24.12
N ASP A 57 -10.30 -3.00 -23.86
CA ASP A 57 -9.71 -3.45 -22.59
C ASP A 57 -9.83 -2.35 -21.56
N ILE A 58 -10.86 -2.44 -20.73
CA ILE A 58 -11.14 -1.48 -19.66
C ILE A 58 -10.96 -2.19 -18.34
N ASP A 59 -9.99 -1.72 -17.55
CA ASP A 59 -9.77 -2.17 -16.20
C ASP A 59 -10.62 -1.36 -15.22
N TYR A 60 -11.25 -2.03 -14.28
CA TYR A 60 -12.13 -1.40 -13.30
C TYR A 60 -11.65 -1.65 -11.89
N GLY A 61 -11.60 -0.59 -11.09
CA GLY A 61 -11.25 -0.65 -9.68
C GLY A 61 -12.27 0.08 -8.82
N PHE A 62 -12.52 -0.47 -7.64
CA PHE A 62 -13.38 0.12 -6.62
C PHE A 62 -12.65 0.15 -5.29
N ALA A 63 -12.76 1.26 -4.57
CA ALA A 63 -12.20 1.42 -3.24
C ALA A 63 -13.09 2.30 -2.37
N GLU A 64 -13.10 2.03 -1.08
CA GLU A 64 -13.82 2.83 -0.09
C GLU A 64 -12.83 3.51 0.86
N ALA A 65 -13.05 4.79 1.11
CA ALA A 65 -12.31 5.56 2.10
C ALA A 65 -13.19 5.77 3.34
N ASN A 66 -12.74 5.30 4.49
CA ASN A 66 -13.40 5.54 5.76
C ASN A 66 -13.01 6.92 6.27
N THR A 67 -14.00 7.81 6.43
CA THR A 67 -13.80 9.13 7.00
C THR A 67 -14.61 9.27 8.29
N THR A 68 -14.34 10.31 9.08
CA THR A 68 -15.12 10.63 10.29
C THR A 68 -16.60 10.91 10.00
N TYR A 69 -16.91 11.33 8.77
CA TYR A 69 -18.27 11.65 8.31
C TYR A 69 -18.96 10.49 7.59
N GLY A 70 -18.33 9.34 7.47
CA GLY A 70 -18.85 8.18 6.76
C GLY A 70 -17.89 7.68 5.68
N LYS A 71 -18.37 6.77 4.84
CA LYS A 71 -17.58 6.18 3.75
C LYS A 71 -17.72 6.99 2.46
N ILE A 72 -16.60 7.16 1.77
CA ILE A 72 -16.55 7.71 0.42
C ILE A 72 -16.20 6.57 -0.52
N GLY A 73 -17.07 6.28 -1.49
CA GLY A 73 -16.81 5.29 -2.54
C GLY A 73 -16.09 5.92 -3.71
N CYS A 74 -15.00 5.27 -4.17
CA CYS A 74 -14.26 5.67 -5.36
C CYS A 74 -14.33 4.55 -6.40
N LYS A 75 -14.65 4.91 -7.65
CA LYS A 75 -14.69 4.01 -8.81
C LYS A 75 -13.74 4.54 -9.87
N VAL A 76 -12.94 3.68 -10.45
CA VAL A 76 -11.96 4.07 -11.48
C VAL A 76 -12.09 3.10 -12.66
N TRP A 77 -12.13 3.66 -13.87
CA TRP A 77 -12.08 2.92 -15.13
C TRP A 77 -10.84 3.37 -15.88
N ILE A 78 -10.02 2.44 -16.32
CA ILE A 78 -8.78 2.71 -17.08
C ILE A 78 -8.87 2.00 -18.40
N TYR A 79 -8.88 2.76 -19.48
CA TYR A 79 -8.85 2.23 -20.84
C TYR A 79 -7.40 2.02 -21.29
N LYS A 80 -7.04 0.77 -21.56
CA LYS A 80 -5.70 0.39 -22.01
C LYS A 80 -5.55 0.33 -23.51
N GLY A 81 -6.64 0.08 -24.21
CA GLY A 81 -6.67 -0.04 -25.66
C GLY A 81 -7.67 -1.08 -26.14
N GLU A 82 -7.63 -1.40 -27.42
CA GLU A 82 -8.48 -2.42 -28.00
C GLU A 82 -7.74 -3.75 -28.08
N VAL A 83 -8.46 -4.83 -27.78
CA VAL A 83 -7.98 -6.21 -27.94
C VAL A 83 -8.64 -6.79 -29.18
N LEU A 84 -7.85 -7.03 -30.21
CA LEU A 84 -8.30 -7.59 -31.48
C LEU A 84 -8.04 -9.10 -31.56
N ASN A 85 -7.29 -9.68 -30.64
CA ASN A 85 -6.96 -11.08 -30.60
C ASN A 85 -8.15 -11.89 -30.09
N THR A 86 -8.52 -12.94 -30.83
CA THR A 86 -9.59 -13.90 -30.48
C THR A 86 -9.19 -14.91 -29.42
N THR A 87 -7.91 -14.95 -29.01
CA THR A 87 -7.46 -15.83 -27.93
C THR A 87 -8.02 -15.36 -26.61
N LEU A 88 -8.76 -16.22 -25.91
CA LEU A 88 -9.23 -15.95 -24.56
C LEU A 88 -8.02 -15.58 -23.69
N ARG A 89 -8.14 -14.49 -22.96
CA ARG A 89 -7.15 -14.11 -21.95
C ARG A 89 -7.05 -15.28 -20.98
N ALA A 90 -5.89 -15.94 -20.90
CA ALA A 90 -5.65 -16.94 -19.88
C ALA A 90 -5.94 -16.26 -18.54
N GLU A 91 -6.84 -16.84 -17.74
CA GLU A 91 -7.05 -16.40 -16.37
C GLU A 91 -5.68 -16.31 -15.72
N ASN A 92 -5.37 -15.15 -15.15
CA ASN A 92 -4.13 -15.03 -14.39
C ASN A 92 -4.11 -16.20 -13.42
N PRO A 93 -3.14 -17.12 -13.51
CA PRO A 93 -3.06 -18.19 -12.54
C PRO A 93 -3.01 -17.47 -11.18
N GLU A 94 -3.96 -17.81 -10.30
CA GLU A 94 -3.92 -17.32 -8.92
C GLU A 94 -2.48 -17.46 -8.45
N PRO A 95 -1.89 -16.43 -7.83
CA PRO A 95 -0.52 -16.54 -7.33
C PRO A 95 -0.48 -17.78 -6.46
N ALA A 96 0.17 -18.84 -6.97
CA ALA A 96 0.26 -20.14 -6.31
C ALA A 96 0.56 -19.83 -4.85
N LYS A 97 -0.35 -20.21 -3.94
CA LYS A 97 -0.15 -20.12 -2.50
C LYS A 97 1.26 -20.63 -2.28
N ARG A 98 2.20 -19.75 -2.00
CA ARG A 98 3.56 -20.13 -1.65
C ARG A 98 3.36 -21.06 -0.46
N GLU A 99 3.42 -22.35 -0.70
CA GLU A 99 3.52 -23.34 0.34
C GLU A 99 4.58 -22.83 1.29
N ARG A 100 4.15 -22.45 2.47
CA ARG A 100 5.05 -22.25 3.60
C ARG A 100 5.73 -23.60 3.78
N ARG A 101 6.81 -23.81 3.04
CA ARG A 101 7.69 -24.95 3.26
C ARG A 101 8.06 -24.88 4.72
N GLN A 102 7.54 -25.86 5.43
CA GLN A 102 7.93 -26.23 6.76
C GLN A 102 9.45 -26.13 6.90
N ARG A 103 9.90 -25.01 7.47
CA ARG A 103 11.27 -24.83 7.93
C ARG A 103 11.40 -25.21 9.40
N ASP A 104 10.58 -26.16 9.87
CA ASP A 104 10.53 -26.51 11.29
C ASP A 104 11.28 -27.79 11.66
N ASP A 105 11.91 -28.50 10.73
CA ASP A 105 12.57 -29.75 11.07
C ASP A 105 14.11 -29.74 11.14
N ARG A 106 14.74 -28.57 11.26
CA ARG A 106 16.21 -28.53 11.42
C ARG A 106 16.71 -27.85 12.71
N ARG A 107 15.88 -27.71 13.73
CA ARG A 107 16.33 -27.19 15.04
C ARG A 107 16.33 -28.24 16.17
N GLY A 108 16.14 -29.52 15.86
CA GLY A 108 16.02 -30.60 16.85
C GLY A 108 17.28 -31.37 17.17
N ASP A 109 18.41 -31.19 16.50
CA ASP A 109 19.53 -32.16 16.67
C ASP A 109 20.89 -31.54 16.96
N ARG A 110 20.94 -30.47 17.76
CA ARG A 110 22.19 -29.94 18.31
C ARG A 110 22.17 -29.69 19.80
N ARG A 111 21.52 -30.57 20.56
CA ARG A 111 21.56 -30.54 22.04
C ARG A 111 21.91 -31.90 22.60
N ASN A 112 22.97 -32.55 22.10
CA ASN A 112 23.59 -33.62 22.86
C ASN A 112 25.05 -33.73 22.42
N GLY A 113 25.93 -33.08 23.15
CA GLY A 113 27.37 -33.16 22.92
C GLY A 113 28.10 -32.11 23.73
N GLU A 114 28.74 -32.58 24.80
CA GLU A 114 29.79 -31.89 25.53
C GLU A 114 29.42 -30.99 26.71
N ARG A 115 29.02 -31.66 27.79
CA ARG A 115 29.43 -31.21 29.11
C ARG A 115 30.95 -31.40 29.23
N ARG A 116 31.72 -30.38 29.05
CA ARG A 116 33.10 -30.30 29.59
C ARG A 116 33.19 -29.10 30.51
N ASN A 117 33.32 -29.48 31.73
CA ASN A 117 33.88 -28.86 32.91
C ASN A 117 34.94 -27.79 32.54
N ASN A 118 34.73 -26.53 32.92
CA ASN A 118 35.84 -25.66 33.22
C ASN A 118 35.44 -24.69 34.34
N ASN A 119 36.03 -24.99 35.47
CA ASN A 119 36.11 -24.21 36.70
C ASN A 119 37.07 -23.04 36.43
N GLY A 120 36.71 -21.82 36.72
CA GLY A 120 37.65 -20.72 36.61
C GLY A 120 37.05 -19.31 36.71
N GLU A 121 37.14 -18.78 37.89
CA GLU A 121 37.37 -17.36 38.23
C GLU A 121 36.29 -16.32 37.97
N ARG A 122 35.69 -15.93 39.06
CA ARG A 122 34.89 -14.71 39.24
C ARG A 122 35.79 -13.47 39.20
N ARG A 123 35.54 -12.53 38.33
CA ARG A 123 36.08 -11.17 38.41
C ARG A 123 35.01 -10.19 38.89
N PRO A 124 35.37 -9.20 39.73
CA PRO A 124 34.39 -8.37 40.41
C PRO A 124 33.88 -7.20 39.58
N TYR A 125 32.70 -6.83 39.92
CA TYR A 125 31.88 -5.76 39.42
C TYR A 125 32.57 -4.40 39.52
N GLY A 126 32.73 -3.70 38.39
CA GLY A 126 33.24 -2.32 38.31
C GLY A 126 32.08 -1.35 38.14
N GLU A 127 31.99 -0.45 39.09
CA GLU A 127 31.07 0.68 39.16
C GLU A 127 31.19 1.59 37.94
N ARG A 128 30.07 1.85 37.28
CA ARG A 128 29.98 2.96 36.30
C ARG A 128 29.49 4.22 36.98
N ARG A 129 30.37 5.15 37.11
CA ARG A 129 30.09 6.52 37.56
C ARG A 129 29.23 7.25 36.52
N TYR A 130 28.14 7.80 36.96
CA TYR A 130 27.33 8.78 36.27
C TYR A 130 28.11 10.10 36.23
N ASN A 131 28.42 10.57 35.03
CA ASN A 131 28.90 11.93 34.82
C ASN A 131 27.74 12.80 34.37
N ASN A 132 27.33 13.67 35.28
CA ASN A 132 26.28 14.68 35.11
C ASN A 132 26.99 15.99 34.75
N ASP A 133 27.10 16.34 33.48
CA ASP A 133 27.55 17.65 33.05
C ASP A 133 26.38 18.55 32.64
N ARG A 134 25.96 19.34 33.59
CA ARG A 134 25.22 20.60 33.38
C ARG A 134 26.10 21.54 32.57
N ARG A 135 25.65 22.04 31.46
CA ARG A 135 26.12 23.30 30.88
C ARG A 135 24.99 24.31 30.91
N GLU A 136 25.11 25.16 31.88
CA GLU A 136 24.50 26.49 31.96
C GLU A 136 25.29 27.50 31.10
N GLY A 137 24.58 28.51 30.63
CA GLY A 137 25.12 29.79 30.20
C GLY A 137 25.19 29.91 28.67
N GLY A 138 24.65 30.94 28.07
CA GLY A 138 24.43 32.31 28.38
C GLY A 138 24.16 33.09 27.10
N ASN A 139 23.18 33.88 27.18
CA ASN A 139 23.05 35.28 26.79
C ASN A 139 23.86 35.80 25.59
N ARG A 140 23.19 36.12 24.50
CA ARG A 140 23.09 37.48 23.88
C ARG A 140 22.26 37.42 22.60
#